data_9f50f71f2022c52f6dcf0751c02b40b4
#
_entry.id   9f50f71f2022c52f6dcf0751c02b40b4
#
_cell.length_a   1.000
_cell.length_b   1.000
_cell.length_c   1.000
_cell.angle_alpha   90.00
_cell.angle_beta   90.00
_cell.angle_gamma   90.00
#
_symmetry.space_group_name_H-M   'P 1'
#
loop_
_entity.id
_entity.type
_entity.pdbx_description
1 polymer ?
#
loop_
_entity_poly.entity_id
_entity_poly.type
_entity_poly.pdbx_seq_one_letter_code
_entity_poly.pdbx_strand_id
1 'polypeptide(L)'
;LLYLLIEFQSTVDRHMALRMLRYVLELYEYVTKKKKGTSLPVVFPLLLYNGDGKWTAPDRLSALIDVPEELKQAKAYMPEFRYYPVIENEYSDKALLKLGNIVSSVFLLENRDRERFMDAIDTIGTMLEEQDLGVVRTFFVWFEKYLRKNAKIEEIEEGVKTIKSRREAKSMFAKTVEKLEQEWMQKGKQEGMQLGKQEGIQLGRKEERITVARSMLKKGLDEKTISDVTGLGMDEIEALKK
;
A
#
# COMPACT_ATOMS: atom_id res chain seq x y z
N LEU A 1 21.30 17.73 23.18
CA LEU A 1 20.75 16.40 22.83
C LEU A 1 19.41 16.61 22.12
N LEU A 2 19.24 16.00 20.94
CA LEU A 2 18.01 15.98 20.16
C LEU A 2 17.38 14.58 20.27
N TYR A 3 16.10 14.51 20.63
CA TYR A 3 15.30 13.29 20.55
C TYR A 3 14.39 13.36 19.33
N LEU A 4 14.36 12.27 18.56
CA LEU A 4 13.41 12.07 17.47
C LEU A 4 12.30 11.15 17.98
N LEU A 5 11.08 11.69 18.09
CA LEU A 5 9.87 10.91 18.41
C LEU A 5 9.21 10.54 17.09
N ILE A 6 9.19 9.25 16.77
CA ILE A 6 8.57 8.74 15.54
C ILE A 6 7.32 7.94 15.90
N GLU A 7 6.19 8.33 15.37
CA GLU A 7 4.93 7.60 15.46
C GLU A 7 4.56 7.05 14.09
N PHE A 8 4.19 5.77 14.03
CA PHE A 8 3.77 5.09 12.82
C PHE A 8 2.25 4.88 12.81
N GLN A 9 1.57 5.26 11.73
CA GLN A 9 0.13 5.12 11.57
C GLN A 9 -0.24 4.63 10.17
N SER A 10 -1.22 3.70 10.12
CA SER A 10 -1.88 3.28 8.88
C SER A 10 -3.33 3.77 8.79
N THR A 11 -3.85 4.34 9.87
CA THR A 11 -5.21 4.92 9.93
C THR A 11 -5.16 6.33 10.46
N VAL A 12 -6.10 7.18 10.03
CA VAL A 12 -6.16 8.57 10.46
C VAL A 12 -6.66 8.66 11.91
N ASP A 13 -5.85 9.25 12.78
CA ASP A 13 -6.26 9.63 14.14
C ASP A 13 -6.41 11.15 14.22
N ARG A 14 -7.65 11.62 14.36
CA ARG A 14 -7.95 13.05 14.46
C ARG A 14 -7.22 13.74 15.62
N HIS A 15 -6.97 13.02 16.72
CA HIS A 15 -6.33 13.55 17.92
C HIS A 15 -4.81 13.31 17.97
N MET A 16 -4.18 13.07 16.82
CA MET A 16 -2.75 12.76 16.73
C MET A 16 -1.87 13.82 17.41
N ALA A 17 -2.18 15.12 17.24
CA ALA A 17 -1.41 16.18 17.88
C ALA A 17 -1.45 16.08 19.42
N LEU A 18 -2.60 15.76 20.01
CA LEU A 18 -2.74 15.55 21.44
C LEU A 18 -1.97 14.27 21.91
N ARG A 19 -2.04 13.20 21.13
CA ARG A 19 -1.36 11.95 21.44
C ARG A 19 0.15 12.12 21.43
N MET A 20 0.70 12.77 20.41
CA MET A 20 2.14 13.02 20.32
C MET A 20 2.63 13.98 21.40
N LEU A 21 1.86 15.02 21.76
CA LEU A 21 2.18 15.86 22.89
C LEU A 21 2.29 15.07 24.19
N ARG A 22 1.38 14.13 24.44
CA ARG A 22 1.44 13.25 25.61
C ARG A 22 2.77 12.48 25.66
N TYR A 23 3.22 11.92 24.55
CA TYR A 23 4.51 11.20 24.50
C TYR A 23 5.69 12.12 24.77
N VAL A 24 5.67 13.35 24.29
CA VAL A 24 6.71 14.34 24.59
C VAL A 24 6.72 14.68 26.08
N LEU A 25 5.54 14.87 26.69
CA LEU A 25 5.43 15.12 28.12
C LEU A 25 5.93 13.95 28.96
N GLU A 26 5.59 12.71 28.60
CA GLU A 26 6.09 11.50 29.25
C GLU A 26 7.64 11.42 29.20
N LEU A 27 8.25 11.77 28.06
CA LEU A 27 9.71 11.87 27.93
C LEU A 27 10.29 12.95 28.85
N TYR A 28 9.66 14.12 28.90
CA TYR A 28 10.10 15.22 29.76
C TYR A 28 10.01 14.85 31.24
N GLU A 29 8.93 14.21 31.65
CA GLU A 29 8.81 13.69 33.02
C GLU A 29 9.90 12.65 33.35
N TYR A 30 10.17 11.74 32.42
CA TYR A 30 11.25 10.75 32.62
C TYR A 30 12.63 11.42 32.78
N VAL A 31 12.95 12.41 31.93
CA VAL A 31 14.22 13.13 31.99
C VAL A 31 14.37 13.91 33.30
N THR A 32 13.33 14.62 33.72
CA THR A 32 13.34 15.43 34.96
C THR A 32 13.43 14.58 36.22
N LYS A 33 12.80 13.38 36.22
CA LYS A 33 12.91 12.43 37.33
C LYS A 33 14.35 11.88 37.47
N LYS A 34 15.03 11.65 36.33
CA LYS A 34 16.42 11.10 36.36
C LYS A 34 17.49 12.13 36.69
N LYS A 35 17.31 13.37 36.26
CA LYS A 35 18.33 14.44 36.46
C LYS A 35 17.60 15.72 36.90
N LYS A 36 17.54 15.95 38.22
CA LYS A 36 16.98 17.17 38.78
C LYS A 36 17.77 18.41 38.30
N GLY A 37 17.07 19.45 37.90
CA GLY A 37 17.67 20.73 37.51
C GLY A 37 18.26 20.80 36.10
N THR A 38 18.02 19.82 35.24
CA THR A 38 18.44 19.86 33.83
C THR A 38 17.37 20.52 32.95
N SER A 39 17.83 21.26 31.93
CA SER A 39 16.96 21.76 30.88
C SER A 39 16.32 20.60 30.12
N LEU A 40 15.06 20.81 29.66
CA LEU A 40 14.38 19.83 28.84
C LEU A 40 15.08 19.69 27.49
N PRO A 41 15.21 18.47 26.96
CA PRO A 41 15.82 18.24 25.66
C PRO A 41 14.92 18.73 24.53
N VAL A 42 15.52 19.03 23.38
CA VAL A 42 14.76 19.25 22.14
C VAL A 42 14.18 17.91 21.69
N VAL A 43 12.86 17.88 21.41
CA VAL A 43 12.18 16.73 20.84
C VAL A 43 11.60 17.14 19.48
N PHE A 44 11.89 16.38 18.44
CA PHE A 44 11.31 16.55 17.13
C PHE A 44 10.24 15.46 16.90
N PRO A 45 8.95 15.82 16.96
CA PRO A 45 7.87 14.86 16.79
C PRO A 45 7.57 14.65 15.30
N LEU A 46 7.73 13.43 14.82
CA LEU A 46 7.54 13.02 13.44
C LEU A 46 6.47 11.93 13.37
N LEU A 47 5.44 12.17 12.56
CA LEU A 47 4.47 11.15 12.16
C LEU A 47 4.90 10.55 10.83
N LEU A 48 4.92 9.23 10.73
CA LEU A 48 5.03 8.51 9.48
C LEU A 48 3.69 7.80 9.22
N TYR A 49 3.02 8.21 8.15
CA TYR A 49 1.72 7.66 7.75
C TYR A 49 1.85 6.92 6.43
N ASN A 50 1.47 5.63 6.45
CA ASN A 50 1.48 4.73 5.30
C ASN A 50 0.10 4.14 4.97
N GLY A 51 -0.98 4.82 5.35
CA GLY A 51 -2.34 4.38 5.00
C GLY A 51 -2.72 4.74 3.56
N ASP A 52 -3.70 4.02 3.02
CA ASP A 52 -4.19 4.20 1.63
C ASP A 52 -4.93 5.53 1.42
N GLY A 53 -5.53 6.08 2.47
CA GLY A 53 -6.28 7.34 2.43
C GLY A 53 -5.41 8.58 2.64
N LYS A 54 -5.99 9.75 2.37
CA LYS A 54 -5.33 11.02 2.70
C LYS A 54 -5.28 11.22 4.21
N TRP A 55 -4.16 11.76 4.70
CA TRP A 55 -4.08 12.22 6.07
C TRP A 55 -4.87 13.51 6.25
N THR A 56 -5.91 13.48 7.09
CA THR A 56 -6.83 14.62 7.30
C THR A 56 -6.78 15.19 8.72
N ALA A 57 -6.02 14.58 9.63
CA ALA A 57 -5.89 15.08 10.98
C ALA A 57 -5.00 16.33 11.03
N PRO A 58 -5.35 17.34 11.85
CA PRO A 58 -4.55 18.55 12.00
C PRO A 58 -3.20 18.24 12.62
N ASP A 59 -2.16 18.89 12.11
CA ASP A 59 -0.78 18.79 12.60
C ASP A 59 -0.51 19.64 13.86
N ARG A 60 -1.50 20.43 14.30
CA ARG A 60 -1.40 21.36 15.44
C ARG A 60 -2.46 21.09 16.48
N LEU A 61 -2.07 21.18 17.75
CA LEU A 61 -2.99 21.02 18.87
C LEU A 61 -4.05 22.11 18.89
N SER A 62 -3.68 23.36 18.58
CA SER A 62 -4.60 24.51 18.55
C SER A 62 -5.78 24.32 17.59
N ALA A 63 -5.63 23.52 16.53
CA ALA A 63 -6.72 23.20 15.60
C ALA A 63 -7.74 22.19 16.15
N LEU A 64 -7.45 21.55 17.29
CA LEU A 64 -8.37 20.65 18.00
C LEU A 64 -9.16 21.34 19.11
N ILE A 65 -8.82 22.58 19.42
CA ILE A 65 -9.42 23.34 20.52
C ILE A 65 -10.43 24.31 19.92
N ASP A 66 -11.69 24.10 20.24
CA ASP A 66 -12.74 25.07 19.91
C ASP A 66 -12.72 26.19 20.92
N VAL A 67 -12.44 27.41 20.46
CA VAL A 67 -12.33 28.61 21.31
C VAL A 67 -13.46 29.58 20.97
N PRO A 68 -14.47 29.70 21.82
CA PRO A 68 -15.54 30.67 21.64
C PRO A 68 -15.00 32.08 21.46
N GLU A 69 -15.75 32.93 20.74
CA GLU A 69 -15.33 34.31 20.43
C GLU A 69 -15.04 35.11 21.68
N GLU A 70 -15.86 34.90 22.73
CA GLU A 70 -15.76 35.60 24.03
C GLU A 70 -14.48 35.22 24.80
N LEU A 71 -13.86 34.09 24.45
CA LEU A 71 -12.66 33.54 25.10
C LEU A 71 -11.40 33.66 24.25
N LYS A 72 -11.41 34.43 23.18
CA LYS A 72 -10.25 34.60 22.28
C LYS A 72 -8.94 34.96 22.99
N GLN A 73 -9.03 35.76 24.05
CA GLN A 73 -7.84 36.14 24.82
C GLN A 73 -7.20 34.97 25.55
N ALA A 74 -7.95 33.88 25.83
CA ALA A 74 -7.42 32.68 26.46
C ALA A 74 -6.47 31.92 25.55
N LYS A 75 -6.45 32.14 24.23
CA LYS A 75 -5.53 31.50 23.28
C LYS A 75 -4.07 31.68 23.67
N ALA A 76 -3.71 32.81 24.27
CA ALA A 76 -2.33 33.07 24.70
C ALA A 76 -1.84 32.13 25.83
N TYR A 77 -2.76 31.45 26.51
CA TYR A 77 -2.46 30.54 27.62
C TYR A 77 -2.67 29.09 27.25
N MET A 78 -3.03 28.79 25.97
CA MET A 78 -3.22 27.44 25.49
C MET A 78 -1.87 26.86 25.05
N PRO A 79 -1.66 25.52 25.22
CA PRO A 79 -0.43 24.89 24.77
C PRO A 79 -0.36 24.89 23.25
N GLU A 80 0.77 25.36 22.72
CA GLU A 80 1.11 25.23 21.32
C GLU A 80 1.99 24.00 21.12
N PHE A 81 1.53 23.10 20.25
CA PHE A 81 2.28 21.92 19.87
C PHE A 81 2.00 21.59 18.41
N ARG A 82 3.05 21.14 17.71
CA ARG A 82 2.98 20.72 16.33
C ARG A 82 3.86 19.50 16.11
N TYR A 83 3.39 18.56 15.29
CA TYR A 83 4.22 17.47 14.77
C TYR A 83 4.49 17.64 13.27
N TYR A 84 5.52 16.97 12.77
CA TYR A 84 5.85 16.95 11.35
C TYR A 84 5.29 15.70 10.69
N PRO A 85 4.29 15.82 9.79
CA PRO A 85 3.74 14.67 9.09
C PRO A 85 4.62 14.31 7.89
N VAL A 86 4.97 13.02 7.78
CA VAL A 86 5.54 12.39 6.60
C VAL A 86 4.47 11.45 6.06
N ILE A 87 3.80 11.86 4.98
CA ILE A 87 2.69 11.14 4.36
C ILE A 87 3.23 10.41 3.13
N GLU A 88 3.37 9.11 3.24
CA GLU A 88 4.06 8.30 2.25
C GLU A 88 3.47 8.44 0.84
N ASN A 89 2.15 8.38 0.72
CA ASN A 89 1.45 8.45 -0.57
C ASN A 89 1.40 9.85 -1.22
N GLU A 90 1.93 10.89 -0.56
CA GLU A 90 2.06 12.24 -1.12
C GLU A 90 3.40 12.45 -1.86
N TYR A 91 4.36 11.54 -1.68
CA TYR A 91 5.64 11.63 -2.37
C TYR A 91 5.54 11.08 -3.80
N SER A 92 5.97 11.88 -4.79
CA SER A 92 6.10 11.39 -6.16
C SER A 92 7.31 10.46 -6.30
N ASP A 93 7.25 9.51 -7.24
CA ASP A 93 8.36 8.60 -7.57
C ASP A 93 9.65 9.35 -7.85
N LYS A 94 9.55 10.45 -8.62
CA LYS A 94 10.69 11.31 -8.93
C LYS A 94 11.34 11.91 -7.67
N ALA A 95 10.54 12.29 -6.68
CA ALA A 95 11.06 12.82 -5.42
C ALA A 95 11.76 11.73 -4.60
N LEU A 96 11.15 10.53 -4.52
CA LEU A 96 11.70 9.37 -3.82
C LEU A 96 12.99 8.86 -4.46
N LEU A 97 13.03 8.77 -5.79
CA LEU A 97 14.24 8.40 -6.55
C LEU A 97 15.37 9.40 -6.33
N LYS A 98 15.06 10.70 -6.28
CA LYS A 98 16.06 11.76 -6.02
C LYS A 98 16.65 11.68 -4.61
N LEU A 99 15.87 11.24 -3.62
CA LEU A 99 16.37 11.03 -2.25
C LEU A 99 17.40 9.91 -2.18
N GLY A 100 17.29 8.88 -3.00
CA GLY A 100 18.30 7.85 -3.23
C GLY A 100 18.73 7.10 -1.95
N ASN A 101 17.84 6.89 -0.99
CA ASN A 101 18.14 6.21 0.25
C ASN A 101 17.18 5.06 0.55
N ILE A 102 17.51 4.26 1.56
CA ILE A 102 16.75 3.06 1.89
C ILE A 102 15.29 3.35 2.28
N VAL A 103 15.01 4.49 2.92
CA VAL A 103 13.64 4.87 3.30
C VAL A 103 12.82 5.19 2.06
N SER A 104 13.40 5.94 1.11
CA SER A 104 12.72 6.21 -0.16
C SER A 104 12.51 4.94 -0.99
N SER A 105 13.41 3.95 -0.89
CA SER A 105 13.23 2.63 -1.51
C SER A 105 12.06 1.86 -0.92
N VAL A 106 11.88 1.91 0.41
CA VAL A 106 10.71 1.33 1.09
C VAL A 106 9.42 1.98 0.59
N PHE A 107 9.37 3.32 0.55
CA PHE A 107 8.20 4.07 0.06
C PHE A 107 7.89 3.78 -1.41
N LEU A 108 8.93 3.58 -2.24
CA LEU A 108 8.74 3.19 -3.63
C LEU A 108 8.10 1.81 -3.79
N LEU A 109 8.30 0.91 -2.82
CA LEU A 109 7.78 -0.46 -2.89
C LEU A 109 6.41 -0.62 -2.22
N GLU A 110 6.10 0.13 -1.15
CA GLU A 110 4.89 -0.11 -0.34
C GLU A 110 3.58 0.24 -1.06
N ASN A 111 3.52 1.36 -1.78
CA ASN A 111 2.28 1.91 -2.34
C ASN A 111 2.23 1.86 -3.87
N ARG A 112 2.78 0.81 -4.49
CA ARG A 112 2.86 0.72 -5.96
C ARG A 112 2.10 -0.48 -6.51
N ASP A 113 1.53 -0.27 -7.71
CA ASP A 113 1.11 -1.37 -8.54
C ASP A 113 2.34 -2.18 -9.03
N ARG A 114 2.08 -3.34 -9.59
CA ARG A 114 3.11 -4.27 -10.03
C ARG A 114 4.08 -3.68 -11.05
N GLU A 115 3.60 -2.87 -11.98
CA GLU A 115 4.41 -2.28 -13.04
C GLU A 115 5.42 -1.29 -12.47
N ARG A 116 4.96 -0.37 -11.63
CA ARG A 116 5.82 0.61 -10.96
C ARG A 116 6.77 0.00 -9.95
N PHE A 117 6.36 -1.10 -9.31
CA PHE A 117 7.25 -1.88 -8.45
C PHE A 117 8.45 -2.40 -9.25
N MET A 118 8.23 -2.94 -10.45
CA MET A 118 9.30 -3.44 -11.30
C MET A 118 10.23 -2.32 -11.78
N ASP A 119 9.69 -1.17 -12.15
CA ASP A 119 10.49 0.01 -12.55
C ASP A 119 11.41 0.51 -11.42
N ALA A 120 10.95 0.41 -10.17
CA ALA A 120 11.73 0.84 -9.01
C ALA A 120 12.88 -0.13 -8.65
N ILE A 121 12.76 -1.40 -9.02
CA ILE A 121 13.68 -2.47 -8.57
C ILE A 121 15.12 -2.25 -8.97
N ASP A 122 15.38 -1.89 -10.22
CA ASP A 122 16.74 -1.63 -10.71
C ASP A 122 17.41 -0.48 -9.96
N THR A 123 16.63 0.58 -9.72
CA THR A 123 17.08 1.73 -8.95
C THR A 123 17.39 1.36 -7.51
N ILE A 124 16.55 0.55 -6.88
CA ILE A 124 16.75 0.05 -5.51
C ILE A 124 18.00 -0.82 -5.43
N GLY A 125 18.22 -1.71 -6.41
CA GLY A 125 19.42 -2.53 -6.50
C GLY A 125 20.70 -1.69 -6.51
N THR A 126 20.70 -0.58 -7.24
CA THR A 126 21.82 0.37 -7.28
C THR A 126 21.99 1.11 -5.96
N MET A 127 20.91 1.58 -5.36
CA MET A 127 20.95 2.27 -4.05
C MET A 127 21.51 1.37 -2.93
N LEU A 128 21.21 0.06 -2.95
CA LEU A 128 21.71 -0.89 -1.97
C LEU A 128 23.25 -1.03 -2.02
N GLU A 129 23.87 -0.81 -3.16
CA GLU A 129 25.34 -0.86 -3.29
C GLU A 129 26.05 0.29 -2.56
N GLU A 130 25.38 1.43 -2.43
CA GLU A 130 25.93 2.64 -1.82
C GLU A 130 25.70 2.71 -0.29
N GLN A 131 24.82 1.88 0.26
CA GLN A 131 24.43 1.90 1.66
C GLN A 131 25.40 1.10 2.56
N ASP A 132 25.37 1.40 3.88
CA ASP A 132 26.03 0.59 4.89
C ASP A 132 25.41 -0.82 4.96
N LEU A 133 26.25 -1.83 5.20
CA LEU A 133 25.82 -3.23 5.21
C LEU A 133 24.75 -3.54 6.28
N GLY A 134 24.80 -2.82 7.42
CA GLY A 134 23.79 -2.95 8.47
C GLY A 134 22.41 -2.46 8.00
N VAL A 135 22.40 -1.32 7.30
CA VAL A 135 21.20 -0.73 6.68
C VAL A 135 20.63 -1.66 5.61
N VAL A 136 21.50 -2.21 4.76
CA VAL A 136 21.11 -3.18 3.72
C VAL A 136 20.46 -4.42 4.32
N ARG A 137 21.03 -4.99 5.39
CA ARG A 137 20.44 -6.13 6.10
C ARG A 137 19.06 -5.79 6.68
N THR A 138 18.89 -4.60 7.25
CA THR A 138 17.61 -4.14 7.79
C THR A 138 16.56 -4.03 6.69
N PHE A 139 16.94 -3.49 5.53
CA PHE A 139 16.07 -3.45 4.36
C PHE A 139 15.61 -4.86 3.94
N PHE A 140 16.50 -5.83 3.87
CA PHE A 140 16.14 -7.19 3.49
C PHE A 140 15.20 -7.87 4.49
N VAL A 141 15.37 -7.63 5.80
CA VAL A 141 14.41 -8.12 6.82
C VAL A 141 13.01 -7.56 6.60
N TRP A 142 12.92 -6.27 6.29
CA TRP A 142 11.66 -5.64 5.95
C TRP A 142 11.11 -6.16 4.61
N PHE A 143 11.93 -6.23 3.56
CA PHE A 143 11.56 -6.66 2.22
C PHE A 143 11.02 -8.10 2.20
N GLU A 144 11.64 -9.00 2.92
CA GLU A 144 11.14 -10.35 3.13
C GLU A 144 9.73 -10.36 3.74
N LYS A 145 9.52 -9.60 4.81
CA LYS A 145 8.19 -9.47 5.45
C LYS A 145 7.15 -8.87 4.49
N TYR A 146 7.55 -7.86 3.73
CA TYR A 146 6.72 -7.22 2.72
C TYR A 146 6.27 -8.23 1.65
N LEU A 147 7.19 -9.01 1.11
CA LEU A 147 6.90 -10.01 0.08
C LEU A 147 6.01 -11.14 0.61
N ARG A 148 6.24 -11.64 1.81
CA ARG A 148 5.38 -12.64 2.45
C ARG A 148 3.94 -12.13 2.62
N LYS A 149 3.76 -10.89 3.03
CA LYS A 149 2.45 -10.28 3.27
C LYS A 149 1.70 -9.97 1.96
N ASN A 150 2.36 -9.36 0.99
CA ASN A 150 1.72 -8.76 -0.18
C ASN A 150 1.80 -9.65 -1.43
N ALA A 151 2.89 -10.38 -1.63
CA ALA A 151 3.07 -11.28 -2.76
C ALA A 151 2.71 -12.74 -2.43
N LYS A 152 2.48 -13.08 -1.15
CA LYS A 152 2.22 -14.45 -0.66
C LYS A 152 3.32 -15.45 -1.05
N ILE A 153 4.56 -14.99 -1.09
CA ILE A 153 5.73 -15.81 -1.35
C ILE A 153 6.16 -16.44 -0.02
N GLU A 154 5.95 -17.74 0.14
CA GLU A 154 6.29 -18.47 1.37
C GLU A 154 7.78 -18.84 1.43
N GLU A 155 8.37 -19.14 0.28
CA GLU A 155 9.77 -19.56 0.16
C GLU A 155 10.72 -18.41 -0.21
N ILE A 156 10.94 -17.49 0.70
CA ILE A 156 12.07 -16.58 0.61
C ILE A 156 13.21 -17.21 1.41
N GLU A 157 14.37 -17.41 0.80
CA GLU A 157 15.53 -17.96 1.49
C GLU A 157 15.80 -17.16 2.77
N GLU A 158 15.94 -17.84 3.90
CA GLU A 158 16.32 -17.25 5.21
C GLU A 158 17.75 -16.65 5.21
N GLY A 159 18.20 -16.14 4.08
CA GLY A 159 19.56 -15.70 3.83
C GLY A 159 19.91 -14.31 4.39
N VAL A 160 18.95 -13.55 4.93
CA VAL A 160 19.21 -12.18 5.39
C VAL A 160 20.29 -12.11 6.48
N LYS A 161 20.35 -13.09 7.37
CA LYS A 161 21.37 -13.18 8.42
C LYS A 161 22.77 -13.52 7.89
N THR A 162 22.86 -14.04 6.67
CA THR A 162 24.10 -14.53 6.06
C THR A 162 24.74 -13.54 5.09
N ILE A 163 24.10 -12.39 4.78
CA ILE A 163 24.68 -11.37 3.91
C ILE A 163 25.98 -10.83 4.52
N LYS A 164 27.11 -11.17 3.91
CA LYS A 164 28.46 -10.76 4.36
C LYS A 164 29.00 -9.59 3.54
N SER A 165 28.45 -9.32 2.36
CA SER A 165 28.91 -8.25 1.48
C SER A 165 27.76 -7.61 0.71
N ARG A 166 27.96 -6.38 0.22
CA ARG A 166 27.01 -5.66 -0.65
C ARG A 166 26.77 -6.42 -1.97
N ARG A 167 27.79 -7.09 -2.48
CA ARG A 167 27.68 -7.91 -3.69
C ARG A 167 26.76 -9.11 -3.49
N GLU A 168 26.83 -9.77 -2.33
CA GLU A 168 25.89 -10.85 -1.97
C GLU A 168 24.46 -10.29 -1.82
N ALA A 169 24.31 -9.13 -1.19
CA ALA A 169 23.03 -8.46 -1.04
C ALA A 169 22.38 -8.19 -2.41
N LYS A 170 23.13 -7.60 -3.35
CA LYS A 170 22.64 -7.35 -4.72
C LYS A 170 22.25 -8.63 -5.44
N SER A 171 23.08 -9.66 -5.35
CA SER A 171 22.79 -10.95 -5.97
C SER A 171 21.52 -11.59 -5.38
N MET A 172 21.35 -11.52 -4.06
CA MET A 172 20.14 -12.00 -3.38
C MET A 172 18.91 -11.21 -3.78
N PHE A 173 19.02 -9.88 -3.85
CA PHE A 173 17.93 -9.01 -4.31
C PHE A 173 17.50 -9.38 -5.73
N ALA A 174 18.44 -9.48 -6.68
CA ALA A 174 18.16 -9.86 -8.06
C ALA A 174 17.47 -11.22 -8.17
N LYS A 175 17.94 -12.24 -7.45
CA LYS A 175 17.30 -13.58 -7.43
C LYS A 175 15.88 -13.54 -6.85
N THR A 176 15.67 -12.76 -5.78
CA THR A 176 14.35 -12.62 -5.16
C THR A 176 13.37 -11.98 -6.13
N VAL A 177 13.83 -10.96 -6.86
CA VAL A 177 13.04 -10.27 -7.89
C VAL A 177 12.70 -11.21 -9.04
N GLU A 178 13.67 -11.93 -9.56
CA GLU A 178 13.46 -12.92 -10.64
C GLU A 178 12.40 -13.97 -10.24
N LYS A 179 12.48 -14.47 -9.00
CA LYS A 179 11.49 -15.41 -8.47
C LYS A 179 10.10 -14.77 -8.40
N LEU A 180 10.02 -13.53 -7.94
CA LEU A 180 8.78 -12.77 -7.88
C LEU A 180 8.14 -12.59 -9.25
N GLU A 181 8.93 -12.25 -10.27
CA GLU A 181 8.47 -12.12 -11.66
C GLU A 181 7.89 -13.43 -12.17
N GLN A 182 8.59 -14.54 -11.94
CA GLN A 182 8.14 -15.88 -12.36
C GLN A 182 6.80 -16.24 -11.69
N GLU A 183 6.66 -16.02 -10.40
CA GLU A 183 5.41 -16.29 -9.66
C GLU A 183 4.25 -15.41 -10.16
N TRP A 184 4.49 -14.14 -10.41
CA TRP A 184 3.49 -13.25 -10.96
C TRP A 184 3.07 -13.64 -12.38
N MET A 185 4.02 -14.06 -13.21
CA MET A 185 3.73 -14.54 -14.55
C MET A 185 2.86 -15.80 -14.50
N GLN A 186 3.18 -16.74 -13.62
CA GLN A 186 2.38 -17.97 -13.45
C GLN A 186 0.97 -17.66 -12.96
N LYS A 187 0.82 -16.77 -11.96
CA LYS A 187 -0.51 -16.33 -11.49
C LYS A 187 -1.31 -15.67 -12.58
N GLY A 188 -0.74 -14.72 -13.31
CA GLY A 188 -1.44 -14.04 -14.41
C GLY A 188 -1.88 -15.01 -15.50
N LYS A 189 -1.05 -16.02 -15.81
CA LYS A 189 -1.40 -17.09 -16.76
C LYS A 189 -2.57 -17.95 -16.25
N GLN A 190 -2.56 -18.31 -14.96
CA GLN A 190 -3.64 -19.12 -14.37
C GLN A 190 -4.96 -18.34 -14.32
N GLU A 191 -4.92 -17.08 -13.89
CA GLU A 191 -6.09 -16.19 -13.84
C GLU A 191 -6.65 -15.95 -15.25
N GLY A 192 -5.79 -15.67 -16.24
CA GLY A 192 -6.18 -15.52 -17.63
C GLY A 192 -6.80 -16.77 -18.22
N MET A 193 -6.25 -17.96 -17.91
CA MET A 193 -6.84 -19.24 -18.32
C MET A 193 -8.21 -19.50 -17.69
N GLN A 194 -8.38 -19.18 -16.39
CA GLN A 194 -9.68 -19.35 -15.71
C GLN A 194 -10.74 -18.39 -16.26
N LEU A 195 -10.39 -17.13 -16.47
CA LEU A 195 -11.29 -16.13 -17.07
C LEU A 195 -11.67 -16.54 -18.48
N GLY A 196 -10.70 -16.87 -19.34
CA GLY A 196 -10.97 -17.31 -20.71
C GLY A 196 -11.82 -18.57 -20.78
N LYS A 197 -11.62 -19.52 -19.85
CA LYS A 197 -12.49 -20.71 -19.75
C LYS A 197 -13.93 -20.35 -19.36
N GLN A 198 -14.10 -19.45 -18.38
CA GLN A 198 -15.44 -19.01 -17.96
C GLN A 198 -16.16 -18.27 -19.07
N GLU A 199 -15.48 -17.33 -19.72
CA GLU A 199 -16.03 -16.58 -20.87
C GLU A 199 -16.38 -17.52 -22.05
N GLY A 200 -15.48 -18.46 -22.37
CA GLY A 200 -15.73 -19.46 -23.42
C GLY A 200 -16.93 -20.33 -23.14
N ILE A 201 -17.14 -20.76 -21.89
CA ILE A 201 -18.32 -21.53 -21.48
C ILE A 201 -19.59 -20.67 -21.61
N GLN A 202 -19.55 -19.40 -21.20
CA GLN A 202 -20.73 -18.51 -21.32
C GLN A 202 -21.09 -18.22 -22.77
N LEU A 203 -20.09 -17.93 -23.60
CA LEU A 203 -20.27 -17.73 -25.03
C LEU A 203 -20.82 -18.98 -25.70
N GLY A 204 -20.24 -20.16 -25.46
CA GLY A 204 -20.71 -21.43 -26.00
C GLY A 204 -22.15 -21.74 -25.62
N ARG A 205 -22.54 -21.51 -24.36
CA ARG A 205 -23.93 -21.66 -23.91
C ARG A 205 -24.89 -20.68 -24.61
N LYS A 206 -24.44 -19.45 -24.85
CA LYS A 206 -25.24 -18.45 -25.56
C LYS A 206 -25.44 -18.85 -27.03
N GLU A 207 -24.39 -19.30 -27.69
CA GLU A 207 -24.45 -19.78 -29.09
C GLU A 207 -25.32 -21.02 -29.21
N GLU A 208 -25.23 -21.95 -28.27
CA GLU A 208 -26.10 -23.13 -28.23
C GLU A 208 -27.59 -22.75 -28.10
N ARG A 209 -27.92 -21.86 -27.17
CA ARG A 209 -29.29 -21.32 -27.00
C ARG A 209 -29.81 -20.66 -28.26
N ILE A 210 -28.99 -19.86 -28.93
CA ILE A 210 -29.36 -19.22 -30.22
C ILE A 210 -29.61 -20.28 -31.30
N THR A 211 -28.76 -21.30 -31.35
CA THR A 211 -28.90 -22.40 -32.33
C THR A 211 -30.18 -23.18 -32.10
N VAL A 212 -30.51 -23.49 -30.84
CA VAL A 212 -31.79 -24.15 -30.47
C VAL A 212 -32.96 -23.26 -30.82
N ALA A 213 -32.93 -21.95 -30.47
CA ALA A 213 -34.00 -21.00 -30.78
C ALA A 213 -34.26 -20.91 -32.30
N ARG A 214 -33.23 -20.82 -33.13
CA ARG A 214 -33.34 -20.85 -34.58
C ARG A 214 -34.00 -22.13 -35.11
N SER A 215 -33.65 -23.29 -34.54
CA SER A 215 -34.26 -24.54 -34.90
C SER A 215 -35.74 -24.62 -34.54
N MET A 216 -36.12 -24.08 -33.38
CA MET A 216 -37.51 -24.00 -32.90
C MET A 216 -38.32 -23.05 -33.75
N LEU A 217 -37.77 -21.87 -34.11
CA LEU A 217 -38.42 -20.93 -35.06
C LEU A 217 -38.71 -21.59 -36.44
N LYS A 218 -37.74 -22.34 -36.99
CA LYS A 218 -37.94 -23.09 -38.24
C LYS A 218 -39.04 -24.12 -38.16
N LYS A 219 -39.32 -24.69 -36.99
CA LYS A 219 -40.39 -25.65 -36.73
C LYS A 219 -41.75 -24.98 -36.44
N GLY A 220 -41.81 -23.65 -36.43
CA GLY A 220 -43.04 -22.90 -36.23
C GLY A 220 -43.53 -22.78 -34.79
N LEU A 221 -42.63 -23.00 -33.80
CA LEU A 221 -42.99 -22.76 -32.39
C LEU A 221 -43.14 -21.26 -32.12
N ASP A 222 -44.02 -20.94 -31.18
CA ASP A 222 -44.25 -19.56 -30.75
C ASP A 222 -43.08 -19.03 -29.88
N GLU A 223 -42.89 -17.70 -29.88
CA GLU A 223 -41.76 -17.02 -29.21
C GLU A 223 -41.73 -17.24 -27.70
N LYS A 224 -42.90 -17.33 -27.06
CA LYS A 224 -42.99 -17.55 -25.62
C LYS A 224 -42.45 -18.93 -25.27
N THR A 225 -42.85 -19.95 -26.00
CA THR A 225 -42.30 -21.31 -25.82
C THR A 225 -40.78 -21.34 -26.07
N ILE A 226 -40.27 -20.62 -27.08
CA ILE A 226 -38.84 -20.52 -27.37
C ILE A 226 -38.10 -19.83 -26.22
N SER A 227 -38.65 -18.73 -25.70
CA SER A 227 -38.10 -18.03 -24.55
C SER A 227 -38.03 -18.92 -23.30
N ASP A 228 -39.14 -19.61 -23.00
CA ASP A 228 -39.21 -20.51 -21.83
C ASP A 228 -38.19 -21.66 -21.89
N VAL A 229 -37.93 -22.20 -23.10
CA VAL A 229 -37.01 -23.33 -23.28
C VAL A 229 -35.54 -22.85 -23.33
N THR A 230 -35.26 -21.75 -24.02
CA THR A 230 -33.89 -21.30 -24.26
C THR A 230 -33.39 -20.27 -23.24
N GLY A 231 -34.31 -19.61 -22.53
CA GLY A 231 -33.99 -18.49 -21.64
C GLY A 231 -33.49 -17.24 -22.37
N LEU A 232 -33.73 -17.13 -23.68
CA LEU A 232 -33.46 -15.91 -24.46
C LEU A 232 -34.61 -14.90 -24.29
N GLY A 233 -34.26 -13.63 -24.29
CA GLY A 233 -35.25 -12.54 -24.25
C GLY A 233 -36.07 -12.48 -25.56
N MET A 234 -37.30 -11.96 -25.48
CA MET A 234 -38.18 -11.80 -26.64
C MET A 234 -37.52 -10.99 -27.76
N ASP A 235 -36.78 -9.92 -27.39
CA ASP A 235 -36.08 -9.07 -28.36
C ASP A 235 -34.94 -9.86 -29.07
N GLU A 236 -34.24 -10.74 -28.32
CA GLU A 236 -33.22 -11.61 -28.91
C GLU A 236 -33.85 -12.63 -29.91
N ILE A 237 -35.00 -13.19 -29.57
CA ILE A 237 -35.69 -14.15 -30.41
C ILE A 237 -36.24 -13.45 -31.69
N GLU A 238 -36.79 -12.25 -31.55
CA GLU A 238 -37.26 -11.46 -32.68
C GLU A 238 -36.12 -11.10 -33.67
N ALA A 239 -34.95 -10.77 -33.11
CA ALA A 239 -33.76 -10.52 -33.93
C ALA A 239 -33.29 -11.74 -34.74
N LEU A 240 -33.61 -12.97 -34.29
CA LEU A 240 -33.26 -14.21 -35.00
C LEU A 240 -34.15 -14.54 -36.18
N LYS A 241 -35.30 -13.84 -36.36
CA LYS A 241 -36.22 -14.00 -37.50
C LYS A 241 -35.75 -13.26 -38.75
N LYS A 242 -34.86 -12.28 -38.58
CA LYS A 242 -34.27 -11.50 -39.67
C LYS A 242 -33.12 -12.26 -40.30
#